data_68f9a312fd0bf33499a8a51bbebad76c
#
_entry.id   68f9a312fd0bf33499a8a51bbebad76c
#
_cell.length_a   1.000
_cell.length_b   1.000
_cell.length_c   1.000
_cell.angle_alpha   90.00
_cell.angle_beta   90.00
_cell.angle_gamma   90.00
#
_symmetry.space_group_name_H-M   'P 1'
#
loop_
_entity.id
_entity.type
_entity.pdbx_description
1 polymer ?
#
loop_
_entity_poly.entity_id
_entity_poly.type
_entity_poly.pdbx_seq_one_letter_code
_entity_poly.pdbx_strand_id
1 'polypeptide(L)'
;MTYLIVTDTLIDNLESLDLDLQYQKVSKDNLNLNEQSSLFEDNFYKFINDAYFTYKNLQEHEYNFSLKYIFQIKKSNLQKFHDIENLTIVHNTSKSKEIFPWDLSNIIFSKNKNLDSDLLLYFSYRESNFRGFFNFFTKEIFRLKLLINANTDNVSVILNEKKDYKYEKAESLLKKLDENNIDEAIKLVYKLEEKMLKSAYNQENSKRFIIAVKQKLQV
;
A
#
# COMPACT_ATOMS: atom_id res chain seq x y z
N MET A 1 -1.98 28.01 15.51
CA MET A 1 -2.94 27.51 14.50
C MET A 1 -2.62 26.06 14.22
N THR A 2 -3.58 25.16 14.37
CA THR A 2 -3.42 23.73 14.18
C THR A 2 -4.02 23.30 12.85
N TYR A 3 -3.33 22.43 12.10
CA TYR A 3 -3.84 21.82 10.87
C TYR A 3 -4.42 20.44 11.16
N LEU A 4 -5.56 20.17 10.55
CA LEU A 4 -6.24 18.87 10.62
C LEU A 4 -6.36 18.29 9.22
N ILE A 5 -5.55 17.29 8.92
CA ILE A 5 -5.54 16.65 7.61
C ILE A 5 -6.58 15.52 7.59
N VAL A 6 -7.59 15.66 6.73
CA VAL A 6 -8.59 14.63 6.50
C VAL A 6 -8.05 13.65 5.46
N THR A 7 -7.78 12.42 5.87
CA THR A 7 -7.20 11.40 5.00
C THR A 7 -7.74 10.01 5.33
N ASP A 8 -7.86 9.14 4.33
CA ASP A 8 -8.29 7.75 4.51
C ASP A 8 -7.11 6.82 4.88
N THR A 9 -5.89 7.22 4.52
CA THR A 9 -4.64 6.53 4.87
C THR A 9 -3.67 7.51 5.51
N LEU A 10 -2.93 7.06 6.53
CA LEU A 10 -1.89 7.90 7.14
C LEU A 10 -0.83 8.28 6.10
N ILE A 11 -0.49 9.57 6.08
CA ILE A 11 0.57 10.11 5.23
C ILE A 11 1.83 10.34 6.05
N ASP A 12 2.97 10.06 5.45
CA ASP A 12 4.28 10.21 6.10
C ASP A 12 4.90 11.60 5.92
N ASN A 13 4.47 12.36 4.91
CA ASN A 13 4.96 13.70 4.62
C ASN A 13 3.85 14.60 4.10
N LEU A 14 4.09 15.91 4.04
CA LEU A 14 3.13 16.92 3.61
C LEU A 14 3.29 17.36 2.14
N GLU A 15 4.25 16.80 1.41
CA GLU A 15 4.58 17.20 0.04
C GLU A 15 3.39 17.06 -0.93
N SER A 16 2.53 16.07 -0.69
CA SER A 16 1.34 15.82 -1.52
C SER A 16 0.18 16.79 -1.28
N LEU A 17 0.28 17.70 -0.29
CA LEU A 17 -0.81 18.56 0.16
C LEU A 17 -0.64 20.02 -0.25
N ASP A 18 0.41 20.36 -1.02
CA ASP A 18 0.78 21.76 -1.38
C ASP A 18 0.86 22.70 -0.16
N LEU A 19 1.21 22.15 1.01
CA LEU A 19 1.42 22.90 2.23
C LEU A 19 2.90 23.25 2.37
N ASP A 20 3.22 24.53 2.17
CA ASP A 20 4.58 25.05 2.42
C ASP A 20 4.77 25.33 3.91
N LEU A 21 4.82 24.25 4.71
CA LEU A 21 4.99 24.30 6.15
C LEU A 21 6.29 23.61 6.56
N GLN A 22 7.08 24.31 7.36
CA GLN A 22 8.21 23.67 8.04
C GLN A 22 7.68 22.83 9.21
N TYR A 23 8.01 21.53 9.23
CA TYR A 23 7.50 20.61 10.24
C TYR A 23 8.54 19.61 10.72
N GLN A 24 8.34 19.14 11.95
CA GLN A 24 9.08 18.04 12.57
C GLN A 24 8.11 16.88 12.83
N LYS A 25 8.50 15.67 12.46
CA LYS A 25 7.71 14.46 12.78
C LYS A 25 7.83 14.14 14.26
N VAL A 26 6.70 13.91 14.90
CA VAL A 26 6.60 13.57 16.31
C VAL A 26 5.70 12.35 16.46
N SER A 27 6.13 11.34 17.25
CA SER A 27 5.27 10.23 17.59
C SER A 27 4.17 10.66 18.53
N LYS A 28 2.98 10.06 18.40
CA LYS A 28 1.84 10.30 19.28
C LYS A 28 2.20 10.10 20.76
N ASP A 29 3.05 9.11 21.07
CA ASP A 29 3.45 8.80 22.45
C ASP A 29 4.37 9.87 23.08
N ASN A 30 4.99 10.69 22.25
CA ASN A 30 5.89 11.77 22.66
C ASN A 30 5.21 13.15 22.65
N LEU A 31 3.88 13.20 22.47
CA LEU A 31 3.11 14.42 22.50
C LEU A 31 2.96 14.93 23.94
N ASN A 32 3.84 15.85 24.31
CA ASN A 32 3.70 16.57 25.57
C ASN A 32 2.76 17.76 25.35
N LEU A 33 1.47 17.56 25.58
CA LEU A 33 0.40 18.52 25.28
C LEU A 33 0.35 19.72 26.25
N ASN A 34 1.11 19.61 27.35
CA ASN A 34 1.23 20.64 28.38
C ASN A 34 2.54 21.43 28.31
N GLU A 35 3.32 21.28 27.23
CA GLU A 35 4.47 22.14 27.04
C GLU A 35 3.98 23.57 26.86
N GLN A 36 4.18 24.39 27.90
CA GLN A 36 4.18 25.84 27.75
C GLN A 36 5.15 26.15 26.61
N SER A 37 4.69 26.92 25.64
CA SER A 37 5.55 27.42 24.56
C SER A 37 6.84 27.94 25.18
N SER A 38 7.96 27.31 24.87
CA SER A 38 9.26 27.82 25.30
C SER A 38 9.40 29.21 24.69
N LEU A 39 10.05 30.13 25.41
CA LEU A 39 10.32 31.50 24.94
C LEU A 39 11.09 31.55 23.60
N PHE A 40 11.58 30.41 23.13
CA PHE A 40 12.13 30.17 21.81
C PHE A 40 11.12 29.32 21.05
N GLU A 41 10.08 29.97 20.49
CA GLU A 41 9.10 29.29 19.61
C GLU A 41 9.86 28.67 18.44
N ASP A 42 9.89 27.33 18.43
CA ASP A 42 10.28 26.58 17.25
C ASP A 42 9.32 26.96 16.10
N ASN A 43 9.87 27.51 15.01
CA ASN A 43 9.07 27.90 13.85
C ASN A 43 8.45 26.69 13.12
N PHE A 44 8.61 25.50 13.65
CA PHE A 44 8.19 24.24 13.07
C PHE A 44 6.84 23.78 13.60
N TYR A 45 6.04 23.16 12.71
CA TYR A 45 4.86 22.43 13.12
C TYR A 45 5.23 21.03 13.63
N LYS A 46 4.57 20.56 14.68
CA LYS A 46 4.70 19.17 15.16
C LYS A 46 3.73 18.28 14.38
N PHE A 47 4.24 17.48 13.46
CA PHE A 47 3.44 16.60 12.61
C PHE A 47 3.38 15.19 13.19
N ILE A 48 2.16 14.75 13.56
CA ILE A 48 1.88 13.39 14.04
C ILE A 48 1.51 12.53 12.83
N ASN A 49 2.46 11.70 12.40
CA ASN A 49 2.32 10.88 11.19
C ASN A 49 2.04 9.39 11.46
N ASP A 50 2.18 8.95 12.71
CA ASP A 50 2.08 7.54 13.12
C ASP A 50 0.69 7.10 13.60
N ALA A 51 -0.22 8.06 13.85
CA ALA A 51 -1.55 7.75 14.35
C ALA A 51 -2.61 8.76 13.89
N TYR A 52 -3.87 8.29 13.81
CA TYR A 52 -5.01 9.18 13.65
C TYR A 52 -5.36 9.86 14.97
N PHE A 53 -5.67 11.14 14.88
CA PHE A 53 -6.25 11.89 15.96
C PHE A 53 -7.75 11.60 16.05
N THR A 54 -8.22 11.18 17.21
CA THR A 54 -9.60 10.76 17.42
C THR A 54 -10.34 11.73 18.31
N TYR A 55 -11.68 11.74 18.23
CA TYR A 55 -12.51 12.53 19.14
C TYR A 55 -12.31 12.16 20.61
N LYS A 56 -11.96 10.91 20.90
CA LYS A 56 -11.61 10.44 22.25
C LYS A 56 -10.38 11.19 22.78
N ASN A 57 -9.40 11.44 21.94
CA ASN A 57 -8.22 12.23 22.32
C ASN A 57 -8.61 13.64 22.76
N LEU A 58 -9.60 14.28 22.09
CA LEU A 58 -10.12 15.59 22.49
C LEU A 58 -10.76 15.59 23.87
N GLN A 59 -11.41 14.51 24.26
CA GLN A 59 -12.12 14.40 25.55
C GLN A 59 -11.14 14.06 26.70
N GLU A 60 -10.08 13.36 26.42
CA GLU A 60 -9.10 12.92 27.42
C GLU A 60 -8.07 13.99 27.78
N HIS A 61 -7.89 15.00 26.90
CA HIS A 61 -6.86 16.01 27.06
C HIS A 61 -7.37 17.38 26.61
N GLU A 62 -7.04 18.41 27.38
CA GLU A 62 -7.23 19.79 26.93
C GLU A 62 -6.16 20.14 25.89
N TYR A 63 -6.58 20.26 24.63
CA TYR A 63 -5.69 20.64 23.53
C TYR A 63 -5.73 22.15 23.30
N ASN A 64 -4.57 22.78 23.28
CA ASN A 64 -4.45 24.15 22.84
C ASN A 64 -4.22 24.20 21.32
N PHE A 65 -5.27 24.33 20.53
CA PHE A 65 -5.22 24.42 19.07
C PHE A 65 -4.58 25.74 18.54
N SER A 66 -4.21 26.66 19.40
CA SER A 66 -3.40 27.82 19.02
C SER A 66 -1.94 27.42 18.76
N LEU A 67 -1.50 26.28 19.26
CA LEU A 67 -0.15 25.74 19.01
C LEU A 67 0.00 25.20 17.58
N LYS A 68 1.24 25.06 17.13
CA LYS A 68 1.58 24.60 15.77
C LYS A 68 1.60 23.07 15.69
N TYR A 69 0.41 22.46 15.59
CA TYR A 69 0.27 21.04 15.36
C TYR A 69 -0.28 20.71 13.99
N ILE A 70 0.05 19.51 13.49
CA ILE A 70 -0.55 18.89 12.31
C ILE A 70 -0.99 17.50 12.70
N PHE A 71 -2.29 17.29 12.73
CA PHE A 71 -2.90 15.98 13.02
C PHE A 71 -3.55 15.39 11.79
N GLN A 72 -3.70 14.07 11.76
CA GLN A 72 -4.43 13.36 10.72
C GLN A 72 -5.71 12.77 11.30
N ILE A 73 -6.82 12.89 10.59
CA ILE A 73 -8.10 12.29 10.98
C ILE A 73 -8.71 11.49 9.82
N LYS A 74 -9.52 10.51 10.17
CA LYS A 74 -10.37 9.81 9.18
C LYS A 74 -11.54 10.69 8.77
N LYS A 75 -11.93 10.61 7.50
CA LYS A 75 -13.09 11.33 6.95
C LYS A 75 -14.38 11.09 7.77
N SER A 76 -14.56 9.86 8.28
CA SER A 76 -15.71 9.52 9.14
C SER A 76 -15.80 10.30 10.45
N ASN A 77 -14.69 10.89 10.89
CA ASN A 77 -14.63 11.67 12.14
C ASN A 77 -14.73 13.18 11.91
N LEU A 78 -14.72 13.66 10.67
CA LEU A 78 -14.64 15.07 10.33
C LEU A 78 -15.74 15.93 10.99
N GLN A 79 -16.98 15.43 11.00
CA GLN A 79 -18.12 16.18 11.59
C GLN A 79 -17.93 16.55 13.06
N LYS A 80 -17.14 15.75 13.79
CA LYS A 80 -16.90 15.97 15.23
C LYS A 80 -15.90 17.10 15.51
N PHE A 81 -15.22 17.61 14.47
CA PHE A 81 -14.20 18.64 14.59
C PHE A 81 -14.61 19.98 13.98
N HIS A 82 -15.83 20.08 13.42
CA HIS A 82 -16.28 21.29 12.72
C HIS A 82 -16.41 22.52 13.63
N ASP A 83 -16.76 22.31 14.89
CA ASP A 83 -17.09 23.40 15.83
C ASP A 83 -15.87 23.83 16.69
N ILE A 84 -14.68 23.33 16.34
CA ILE A 84 -13.47 23.63 17.10
C ILE A 84 -12.77 24.86 16.50
N GLU A 85 -12.60 25.90 17.32
CA GLU A 85 -11.88 27.10 16.93
C GLU A 85 -10.38 26.83 16.72
N ASN A 86 -9.73 27.67 15.89
CA ASN A 86 -8.30 27.61 15.57
C ASN A 86 -7.82 26.34 14.85
N LEU A 87 -8.73 25.59 14.23
CA LEU A 87 -8.41 24.47 13.37
C LEU A 87 -8.50 24.87 11.89
N THR A 88 -7.48 24.54 11.13
CA THR A 88 -7.52 24.59 9.66
C THR A 88 -7.68 23.19 9.11
N ILE A 89 -8.82 22.92 8.46
CA ILE A 89 -9.10 21.60 7.87
C ILE A 89 -8.53 21.57 6.46
N VAL A 90 -7.67 20.60 6.20
CA VAL A 90 -7.08 20.33 4.89
C VAL A 90 -7.54 18.95 4.43
N HIS A 91 -8.19 18.91 3.27
CA HIS A 91 -8.58 17.63 2.67
C HIS A 91 -7.44 17.07 1.84
N ASN A 92 -6.94 15.91 2.22
CA ASN A 92 -6.08 15.14 1.33
C ASN A 92 -6.96 14.59 0.20
N THR A 93 -7.06 15.32 -0.90
CA THR A 93 -7.75 14.91 -2.11
C THR A 93 -6.91 13.97 -2.96
N SER A 94 -5.63 13.83 -2.64
CA SER A 94 -4.84 12.77 -3.22
C SER A 94 -5.50 11.45 -2.78
N LYS A 95 -6.29 10.88 -3.67
CA LYS A 95 -6.63 9.47 -3.59
C LYS A 95 -5.29 8.76 -3.65
N SER A 96 -4.72 8.41 -2.51
CA SER A 96 -3.75 7.33 -2.47
C SER A 96 -4.53 6.15 -3.05
N LYS A 97 -4.31 5.91 -4.35
CA LYS A 97 -4.94 4.79 -5.03
C LYS A 97 -4.45 3.59 -4.25
N GLU A 98 -5.33 2.99 -3.45
CA GLU A 98 -4.96 1.76 -2.78
C GLU A 98 -4.43 0.82 -3.84
N ILE A 99 -3.18 0.45 -3.70
CA ILE A 99 -2.49 -0.40 -4.67
C ILE A 99 -2.54 -1.82 -4.13
N PHE A 100 -3.19 -2.68 -4.87
CA PHE A 100 -3.40 -4.06 -4.49
C PHE A 100 -2.52 -5.02 -5.31
N PRO A 101 -2.23 -6.21 -4.82
CA PRO A 101 -1.47 -7.23 -5.55
C PRO A 101 -2.01 -7.52 -6.96
N TRP A 102 -3.32 -7.48 -7.14
CA TRP A 102 -3.94 -7.70 -8.46
C TRP A 102 -3.70 -6.56 -9.46
N ASP A 103 -3.40 -5.33 -9.01
CA ASP A 103 -3.08 -4.23 -9.92
C ASP A 103 -1.76 -4.52 -10.65
N LEU A 104 -0.73 -4.97 -9.91
CA LEU A 104 0.53 -5.39 -10.50
C LEU A 104 0.36 -6.65 -11.36
N SER A 105 -0.39 -7.65 -10.87
CA SER A 105 -0.65 -8.87 -11.63
C SER A 105 -1.35 -8.58 -12.97
N ASN A 106 -2.34 -7.70 -12.99
CA ASN A 106 -3.02 -7.30 -14.22
C ASN A 106 -2.07 -6.60 -15.23
N ILE A 107 -1.06 -5.89 -14.74
CA ILE A 107 -0.04 -5.30 -15.60
C ILE A 107 0.91 -6.38 -16.12
N ILE A 108 1.30 -7.35 -15.30
CA ILE A 108 2.17 -8.45 -15.70
C ILE A 108 1.57 -9.23 -16.87
N PHE A 109 0.30 -9.57 -16.80
CA PHE A 109 -0.38 -10.31 -17.87
C PHE A 109 -0.78 -9.46 -19.08
N SER A 110 -0.57 -8.15 -19.08
CA SER A 110 -1.01 -7.28 -20.19
C SER A 110 0.18 -6.85 -21.06
N LYS A 111 0.12 -7.09 -22.37
CA LYS A 111 1.11 -6.59 -23.34
C LYS A 111 1.06 -5.06 -23.47
N ASN A 112 -0.12 -4.49 -23.38
CA ASN A 112 -0.37 -3.07 -23.66
C ASN A 112 -0.15 -2.16 -22.44
N LYS A 113 0.12 -2.71 -21.27
CA LYS A 113 0.37 -1.93 -20.05
C LYS A 113 1.86 -1.96 -19.72
N ASN A 114 2.47 -0.81 -19.71
CA ASN A 114 3.85 -0.69 -19.23
C ASN A 114 3.90 -0.87 -17.70
N LEU A 115 5.00 -1.45 -17.24
CA LEU A 115 5.30 -1.53 -15.82
C LEU A 115 5.79 -0.15 -15.37
N ASP A 116 4.96 0.53 -14.59
CA ASP A 116 5.30 1.83 -14.01
C ASP A 116 6.40 1.68 -12.96
N SER A 117 7.34 2.62 -12.95
CA SER A 117 8.44 2.67 -11.97
C SER A 117 7.93 2.78 -10.53
N ASP A 118 6.88 3.57 -10.31
CA ASP A 118 6.32 3.80 -8.98
C ASP A 118 5.65 2.54 -8.44
N LEU A 119 4.91 1.83 -9.29
CA LEU A 119 4.30 0.55 -8.95
C LEU A 119 5.36 -0.53 -8.68
N LEU A 120 6.40 -0.59 -9.53
CA LEU A 120 7.52 -1.50 -9.33
C LEU A 120 8.22 -1.21 -8.00
N LEU A 121 8.46 0.06 -7.70
CA LEU A 121 9.08 0.48 -6.44
C LEU A 121 8.19 0.15 -5.25
N TYR A 122 6.89 0.46 -5.30
CA TYR A 122 5.93 0.17 -4.23
C TYR A 122 5.95 -1.30 -3.80
N PHE A 123 5.91 -2.23 -4.77
CA PHE A 123 5.91 -3.67 -4.45
C PHE A 123 7.30 -4.22 -4.12
N SER A 124 8.38 -3.59 -4.58
CA SER A 124 9.73 -4.11 -4.32
C SER A 124 10.44 -3.45 -3.12
N TYR A 125 10.00 -2.28 -2.65
CA TYR A 125 10.69 -1.55 -1.60
C TYR A 125 10.52 -2.18 -0.22
N ARG A 126 9.27 -2.52 0.15
CA ARG A 126 8.96 -3.14 1.45
C ARG A 126 8.74 -4.64 1.29
N GLU A 127 9.39 -5.43 2.15
CA GLU A 127 9.23 -6.89 2.17
C GLU A 127 7.75 -7.31 2.29
N SER A 128 6.97 -6.65 3.15
CA SER A 128 5.55 -6.94 3.36
C SER A 128 4.71 -6.79 2.08
N ASN A 129 4.94 -5.71 1.31
CA ASN A 129 4.24 -5.46 0.05
C ASN A 129 4.62 -6.51 -0.99
N PHE A 130 5.93 -6.82 -1.07
CA PHE A 130 6.41 -7.84 -1.99
C PHE A 130 5.87 -9.23 -1.65
N ARG A 131 5.90 -9.64 -0.37
CA ARG A 131 5.35 -10.93 0.06
C ARG A 131 3.85 -11.04 -0.22
N GLY A 132 3.08 -9.98 0.00
CA GLY A 132 1.66 -9.93 -0.35
C GLY A 132 1.43 -10.15 -1.85
N PHE A 133 2.17 -9.45 -2.71
CA PHE A 133 2.13 -9.65 -4.15
C PHE A 133 2.60 -11.05 -4.55
N PHE A 134 3.73 -11.51 -4.04
CA PHE A 134 4.33 -12.80 -4.39
C PHE A 134 3.39 -13.96 -4.09
N ASN A 135 2.78 -13.98 -2.90
CA ASN A 135 1.81 -15.00 -2.51
C ASN A 135 0.56 -14.98 -3.41
N PHE A 136 0.05 -13.80 -3.74
CA PHE A 136 -1.08 -13.63 -4.63
C PHE A 136 -0.74 -14.14 -6.04
N PHE A 137 0.37 -13.68 -6.61
CA PHE A 137 0.84 -14.03 -7.94
C PHE A 137 1.15 -15.52 -8.08
N THR A 138 1.79 -16.12 -7.08
CA THR A 138 2.07 -17.55 -7.03
C THR A 138 0.78 -18.37 -7.17
N LYS A 139 -0.26 -18.01 -6.42
CA LYS A 139 -1.57 -18.69 -6.56
C LYS A 139 -2.18 -18.50 -7.94
N GLU A 140 -2.07 -17.33 -8.56
CA GLU A 140 -2.55 -17.14 -9.94
C GLU A 140 -1.82 -18.03 -10.94
N ILE A 141 -0.50 -18.11 -10.87
CA ILE A 141 0.31 -18.94 -11.79
C ILE A 141 0.02 -20.43 -11.59
N PHE A 142 -0.06 -20.91 -10.34
CA PHE A 142 -0.41 -22.31 -10.08
C PHE A 142 -1.83 -22.65 -10.53
N ARG A 143 -2.77 -21.72 -10.38
CA ARG A 143 -4.15 -21.90 -10.92
C ARG A 143 -4.12 -22.06 -12.44
N LEU A 144 -3.36 -21.23 -13.16
CA LEU A 144 -3.18 -21.35 -14.61
C LEU A 144 -2.61 -22.72 -14.97
N LYS A 145 -1.55 -23.18 -14.30
CA LYS A 145 -0.91 -24.46 -14.59
C LYS A 145 -1.85 -25.65 -14.35
N LEU A 146 -2.59 -25.64 -13.26
CA LEU A 146 -3.54 -26.71 -12.95
C LEU A 146 -4.71 -26.75 -13.93
N LEU A 147 -5.20 -25.62 -14.39
CA LEU A 147 -6.32 -25.51 -15.34
C LEU A 147 -5.95 -26.00 -16.76
N ILE A 148 -4.68 -26.18 -17.09
CA ILE A 148 -4.26 -26.81 -18.35
C ILE A 148 -4.74 -28.27 -18.40
N ASN A 149 -4.69 -28.99 -17.26
CA ASN A 149 -4.92 -30.42 -17.19
C ASN A 149 -6.15 -30.83 -16.37
N ALA A 150 -6.85 -29.87 -15.75
CA ALA A 150 -8.00 -30.14 -14.89
C ALA A 150 -9.09 -29.07 -15.07
N ASN A 151 -10.34 -29.43 -14.77
CA ASN A 151 -11.45 -28.50 -14.78
C ASN A 151 -11.45 -27.56 -13.55
N THR A 152 -12.21 -26.47 -13.64
CA THR A 152 -12.28 -25.45 -12.59
C THR A 152 -12.73 -25.99 -11.22
N ASP A 153 -13.62 -26.99 -11.21
CA ASP A 153 -14.13 -27.57 -9.95
C ASP A 153 -13.01 -28.31 -9.20
N ASN A 154 -12.26 -29.16 -9.92
CA ASN A 154 -11.13 -29.88 -9.35
C ASN A 154 -10.02 -28.94 -8.87
N VAL A 155 -9.70 -27.90 -9.67
CA VAL A 155 -8.66 -26.94 -9.29
C VAL A 155 -9.08 -26.11 -8.08
N SER A 156 -10.34 -25.74 -7.95
CA SER A 156 -10.83 -25.00 -6.78
C SER A 156 -10.70 -25.82 -5.48
N VAL A 157 -10.93 -27.10 -5.54
CA VAL A 157 -10.73 -28.02 -4.41
C VAL A 157 -9.24 -28.17 -4.06
N ILE A 158 -8.37 -28.39 -5.06
CA ILE A 158 -6.91 -28.52 -4.85
C ILE A 158 -6.32 -27.28 -4.20
N LEU A 159 -6.73 -26.07 -4.66
CA LEU A 159 -6.23 -24.82 -4.14
C LEU A 159 -6.94 -24.34 -2.86
N ASN A 160 -7.98 -25.08 -2.41
CA ASN A 160 -8.85 -24.70 -1.31
C ASN A 160 -9.39 -23.27 -1.48
N GLU A 161 -9.97 -23.01 -2.65
CA GLU A 161 -10.47 -21.69 -3.03
C GLU A 161 -11.94 -21.75 -3.45
N LYS A 162 -12.67 -20.65 -3.20
CA LYS A 162 -14.01 -20.47 -3.76
C LYS A 162 -13.90 -20.23 -5.27
N LYS A 163 -14.73 -20.91 -6.05
CA LYS A 163 -14.87 -20.66 -7.49
C LYS A 163 -15.60 -19.35 -7.71
N ASP A 164 -14.91 -18.38 -8.28
CA ASP A 164 -15.41 -17.03 -8.56
C ASP A 164 -14.74 -16.47 -9.83
N TYR A 165 -14.89 -15.17 -10.08
CA TYR A 165 -14.33 -14.44 -11.22
C TYR A 165 -12.84 -14.74 -11.52
N LYS A 166 -12.03 -15.12 -10.54
CA LYS A 166 -10.60 -15.42 -10.79
C LYS A 166 -10.41 -16.64 -11.71
N TYR A 167 -11.36 -17.58 -11.73
CA TYR A 167 -11.31 -18.73 -12.63
C TYR A 167 -11.66 -18.36 -14.07
N GLU A 168 -12.68 -17.51 -14.27
CA GLU A 168 -13.02 -16.97 -15.58
C GLU A 168 -11.86 -16.18 -16.20
N LYS A 169 -11.21 -15.35 -15.36
CA LYS A 169 -10.00 -14.62 -15.73
C LYS A 169 -8.87 -15.59 -16.12
N ALA A 170 -8.64 -16.64 -15.35
CA ALA A 170 -7.60 -17.61 -15.62
C ALA A 170 -7.85 -18.37 -16.94
N GLU A 171 -9.07 -18.81 -17.20
CA GLU A 171 -9.45 -19.45 -18.48
C GLU A 171 -9.27 -18.49 -19.67
N SER A 172 -9.59 -17.22 -19.50
CA SER A 172 -9.36 -16.20 -20.52
C SER A 172 -7.89 -15.98 -20.82
N LEU A 173 -7.02 -16.02 -19.78
CA LEU A 173 -5.57 -15.92 -19.93
C LEU A 173 -4.99 -17.16 -20.62
N LEU A 174 -5.45 -18.36 -20.29
CA LEU A 174 -4.97 -19.61 -20.92
C LEU A 174 -5.20 -19.66 -22.42
N LYS A 175 -6.21 -18.99 -22.94
CA LYS A 175 -6.45 -18.87 -24.39
C LYS A 175 -5.36 -18.09 -25.12
N LYS A 176 -4.53 -17.34 -24.39
CA LYS A 176 -3.53 -16.41 -24.95
C LYS A 176 -2.10 -16.76 -24.54
N LEU A 177 -1.94 -17.45 -23.40
CA LEU A 177 -0.65 -17.80 -22.85
C LEU A 177 -0.16 -19.14 -23.39
N ASP A 178 1.14 -19.20 -23.72
CA ASP A 178 1.82 -20.45 -23.99
C ASP A 178 2.13 -21.18 -22.67
N GLU A 179 1.93 -22.49 -22.64
CA GLU A 179 2.24 -23.33 -21.48
C GLU A 179 3.72 -23.20 -21.06
N ASN A 180 4.65 -23.14 -22.02
CA ASN A 180 6.06 -22.93 -21.73
C ASN A 180 6.32 -21.65 -20.94
N ASN A 181 5.59 -20.58 -21.23
CA ASN A 181 5.72 -19.30 -20.51
C ASN A 181 5.25 -19.43 -19.05
N ILE A 182 4.19 -20.21 -18.82
CA ILE A 182 3.70 -20.51 -17.47
C ILE A 182 4.75 -21.33 -16.71
N ASP A 183 5.35 -22.34 -17.33
CA ASP A 183 6.39 -23.17 -16.72
C ASP A 183 7.65 -22.37 -16.39
N GLU A 184 8.06 -21.44 -17.28
CA GLU A 184 9.17 -20.54 -17.01
C GLU A 184 8.85 -19.60 -15.83
N ALA A 185 7.64 -19.10 -15.73
CA ALA A 185 7.22 -18.28 -14.59
C ALA A 185 7.22 -19.06 -13.27
N ILE A 186 6.79 -20.33 -13.30
CA ILE A 186 6.85 -21.22 -12.13
C ILE A 186 8.31 -21.45 -11.70
N LYS A 187 9.24 -21.68 -12.63
CA LYS A 187 10.67 -21.81 -12.32
C LYS A 187 11.21 -20.54 -11.65
N LEU A 188 10.78 -19.36 -12.11
CA LEU A 188 11.16 -18.08 -11.48
C LEU A 188 10.61 -17.96 -10.05
N VAL A 189 9.38 -18.39 -9.81
CA VAL A 189 8.77 -18.44 -8.47
C VAL A 189 9.60 -19.29 -7.53
N TYR A 190 9.89 -20.56 -7.90
CA TYR A 190 10.68 -21.46 -7.06
C TYR A 190 12.09 -20.92 -6.80
N LYS A 191 12.75 -20.38 -7.81
CA LYS A 191 14.10 -19.81 -7.67
C LYS A 191 14.13 -18.63 -6.71
N LEU A 192 13.10 -17.80 -6.73
CA LEU A 192 13.02 -16.67 -5.81
C LEU A 192 12.66 -17.13 -4.40
N GLU A 193 11.71 -18.04 -4.24
CA GLU A 193 11.32 -18.62 -2.96
C GLU A 193 12.53 -19.24 -2.25
N GLU A 194 13.31 -20.04 -2.96
CA GLU A 194 14.56 -20.61 -2.46
C GLU A 194 15.54 -19.54 -1.95
N LYS A 195 15.68 -18.45 -2.69
CA LYS A 195 16.52 -17.32 -2.25
C LYS A 195 15.97 -16.63 -1.00
N MET A 196 14.66 -16.43 -0.93
CA MET A 196 14.01 -15.79 0.22
C MET A 196 14.10 -16.65 1.49
N LEU A 197 14.19 -17.96 1.36
CA LEU A 197 14.41 -18.88 2.49
C LEU A 197 15.87 -18.85 2.98
N LYS A 198 16.83 -18.61 2.10
CA LYS A 198 18.27 -18.68 2.39
C LYS A 198 18.90 -17.36 2.78
N SER A 199 18.26 -16.23 2.51
CA SER A 199 18.84 -14.89 2.73
C SER A 199 17.80 -13.88 3.20
N ALA A 200 18.27 -12.78 3.80
CA ALA A 200 17.43 -11.62 4.09
C ALA A 200 16.77 -11.07 2.81
N TYR A 201 15.65 -10.36 2.99
CA TYR A 201 14.96 -9.72 1.89
C TYR A 201 15.89 -8.83 1.05
N ASN A 202 15.79 -8.94 -0.26
CA ASN A 202 16.58 -8.16 -1.20
C ASN A 202 15.67 -7.51 -2.25
N GLN A 203 15.61 -6.18 -2.20
CA GLN A 203 14.79 -5.36 -3.07
C GLN A 203 15.11 -5.60 -4.56
N GLU A 204 16.39 -5.72 -4.90
CA GLU A 204 16.83 -5.89 -6.29
C GLU A 204 16.40 -7.25 -6.86
N ASN A 205 16.44 -8.32 -6.05
CA ASN A 205 15.91 -9.63 -6.46
C ASN A 205 14.40 -9.56 -6.73
N SER A 206 13.68 -8.81 -5.92
CA SER A 206 12.22 -8.62 -6.08
C SER A 206 11.88 -7.84 -7.35
N LYS A 207 12.62 -6.76 -7.65
CA LYS A 207 12.49 -6.01 -8.91
C LYS A 207 12.75 -6.90 -10.13
N ARG A 208 13.87 -7.62 -10.12
CA ARG A 208 14.25 -8.53 -11.22
C ARG A 208 13.21 -9.62 -11.45
N PHE A 209 12.63 -10.15 -10.36
CA PHE A 209 11.55 -11.13 -10.48
C PHE A 209 10.32 -10.53 -11.17
N ILE A 210 9.83 -9.37 -10.72
CA ILE A 210 8.64 -8.71 -11.31
C ILE A 210 8.88 -8.45 -12.81
N ILE A 211 10.05 -7.94 -13.18
CA ILE A 211 10.41 -7.66 -14.58
C ILE A 211 10.45 -8.97 -15.39
N ALA A 212 11.09 -10.02 -14.84
CA ALA A 212 11.23 -11.29 -15.54
C ALA A 212 9.89 -11.99 -15.80
N VAL A 213 8.98 -12.02 -14.80
CA VAL A 213 7.65 -12.61 -14.99
C VAL A 213 6.79 -11.79 -15.95
N LYS A 214 6.94 -10.45 -15.95
CA LYS A 214 6.29 -9.59 -16.93
C LYS A 214 6.73 -9.93 -18.37
N GLN A 215 8.03 -10.09 -18.60
CA GLN A 215 8.58 -10.43 -19.92
C GLN A 215 8.07 -11.80 -20.44
N LYS A 216 7.79 -12.74 -19.53
CA LYS A 216 7.32 -14.09 -19.90
C LYS A 216 5.82 -14.18 -20.13
N LEU A 217 5.03 -13.40 -19.39
CA LEU A 217 3.58 -13.59 -19.28
C LEU A 217 2.73 -12.51 -19.95
N GLN A 218 3.35 -11.50 -20.57
CA GLN A 218 2.62 -10.44 -21.27
C GLN A 218 1.93 -10.95 -22.54
N VAL A 219 0.61 -10.81 -22.62
CA VAL A 219 -0.25 -11.26 -23.72
C VAL A 219 -1.24 -10.19 -24.17
#